data_e114a0140134a988f9b57c8718afa94e
#
_entry.id   e114a0140134a988f9b57c8718afa94e
#
_cell.length_a   1.000
_cell.length_b   1.000
_cell.length_c   1.000
_cell.angle_alpha   90.00
_cell.angle_beta   90.00
_cell.angle_gamma   90.00
#
_symmetry.space_group_name_H-M   'P 1'
#
loop_
_entity.id
_entity.type
_entity.pdbx_description
1 polymer ?
#
loop_
_entity_poly.entity_id
_entity_poly.type
_entity_poly.pdbx_seq_one_letter_code
_entity_poly.pdbx_strand_id
1 'polypeptide(L)'
;MKNQITIKDFVKLTGSTLKTVLYYHKIGLLQEPERSLGGYRLYGPAELTRMQVIKHLKTLGFDLKRTKEIMGDTNNHKTLREVLQSLQAELLIEKRSFEERIARIEVLLGEDAAFLSEDSFATPSFQMMTDILGPEQTEKYAQACPELFDQQRKVFSILDDFQWGEDHQETLRDLAEFFKAHPQEYQISIDYGVRLARLAQLPEDDPEVEALARESAAFIKRMPQLMELLSKQTGIKKPLESLYNGMVANVISPAQVKHGQLLKQYLAIPE
;
A
#
# COMPACT_ATOMS: atom_id res chain seq x y z
N MET A 1 -47.31 43.02 4.96
CA MET A 1 -46.04 43.23 5.70
C MET A 1 -45.00 42.36 5.02
N LYS A 2 -43.90 42.93 4.54
CA LYS A 2 -42.81 42.14 3.93
C LYS A 2 -42.17 41.27 5.05
N ASN A 3 -42.25 39.95 4.98
CA ASN A 3 -41.55 39.02 5.86
C ASN A 3 -40.04 39.07 5.61
N GLN A 4 -39.42 40.11 6.07
CA GLN A 4 -37.97 40.37 5.88
C GLN A 4 -37.34 40.65 7.23
N ILE A 5 -36.13 40.13 7.44
CA ILE A 5 -35.35 40.23 8.68
C ILE A 5 -34.02 40.94 8.40
N THR A 6 -33.41 41.49 9.45
CA THR A 6 -32.07 42.11 9.35
C THR A 6 -30.97 41.09 9.19
N ILE A 7 -29.77 41.50 8.78
CA ILE A 7 -28.59 40.62 8.70
C ILE A 7 -28.28 39.98 10.06
N LYS A 8 -28.49 40.66 11.16
CA LYS A 8 -28.27 40.17 12.53
C LYS A 8 -29.19 38.97 12.82
N ASP A 9 -30.45 39.10 12.46
CA ASP A 9 -31.46 38.05 12.68
C ASP A 9 -31.24 36.88 11.70
N PHE A 10 -30.88 37.18 10.45
CA PHE A 10 -30.55 36.18 9.44
C PHE A 10 -29.36 35.31 9.86
N VAL A 11 -28.27 35.92 10.36
CA VAL A 11 -27.09 35.23 10.90
C VAL A 11 -27.48 34.34 12.08
N LYS A 12 -28.26 34.85 13.02
CA LYS A 12 -28.77 34.09 14.20
C LYS A 12 -29.65 32.91 13.77
N LEU A 13 -30.62 33.16 12.87
CA LEU A 13 -31.56 32.14 12.39
C LEU A 13 -30.85 31.02 11.60
N THR A 14 -29.89 31.36 10.77
CA THR A 14 -29.16 30.40 9.94
C THR A 14 -28.02 29.73 10.68
N GLY A 15 -27.64 30.14 11.89
CA GLY A 15 -26.49 29.65 12.62
C GLY A 15 -25.17 29.94 11.92
N SER A 16 -25.11 31.02 11.13
CA SER A 16 -23.94 31.42 10.37
C SER A 16 -23.19 32.55 11.08
N THR A 17 -22.03 32.97 10.57
CA THR A 17 -21.38 34.21 11.05
C THR A 17 -21.61 35.35 10.07
N LEU A 18 -21.52 36.59 10.55
CA LEU A 18 -21.60 37.76 9.68
C LEU A 18 -20.55 37.71 8.55
N LYS A 19 -19.33 37.26 8.89
CA LYS A 19 -18.23 37.09 7.95
C LYS A 19 -18.60 36.07 6.86
N THR A 20 -19.21 34.96 7.23
CA THR A 20 -19.65 33.93 6.29
C THR A 20 -20.70 34.46 5.31
N VAL A 21 -21.72 35.15 5.81
CA VAL A 21 -22.80 35.71 4.97
C VAL A 21 -22.25 36.73 4.00
N LEU A 22 -21.41 37.69 4.48
CA LEU A 22 -20.77 38.69 3.63
C LEU A 22 -19.84 38.05 2.58
N TYR A 23 -19.14 36.98 2.95
CA TYR A 23 -18.30 36.25 2.02
C TYR A 23 -19.13 35.54 0.93
N TYR A 24 -20.27 34.94 1.30
CA TYR A 24 -21.17 34.35 0.31
C TYR A 24 -21.75 35.36 -0.67
N HIS A 25 -22.03 36.59 -0.24
CA HIS A 25 -22.37 37.67 -1.14
C HIS A 25 -21.22 38.02 -2.08
N LYS A 26 -20.01 38.16 -1.51
CA LYS A 26 -18.80 38.50 -2.29
C LYS A 26 -18.51 37.49 -3.41
N ILE A 27 -18.68 36.20 -3.15
CA ILE A 27 -18.43 35.17 -4.15
C ILE A 27 -19.66 34.85 -5.03
N GLY A 28 -20.81 35.54 -4.82
CA GLY A 28 -22.05 35.35 -5.57
C GLY A 28 -22.80 34.05 -5.27
N LEU A 29 -22.46 33.39 -4.18
CA LEU A 29 -23.16 32.18 -3.72
C LEU A 29 -24.51 32.51 -3.11
N LEU A 30 -24.61 33.61 -2.38
CA LEU A 30 -25.83 34.24 -1.89
C LEU A 30 -26.00 35.58 -2.59
N GLN A 31 -27.16 35.85 -3.20
CA GLN A 31 -27.46 37.10 -3.84
C GLN A 31 -27.52 38.24 -2.81
N GLU A 32 -27.09 39.43 -3.20
CA GLU A 32 -27.19 40.59 -2.31
C GLU A 32 -28.67 40.97 -2.16
N PRO A 33 -29.20 41.00 -0.90
CA PRO A 33 -30.63 41.25 -0.68
C PRO A 33 -31.00 42.71 -0.90
N GLU A 34 -32.28 42.98 -1.00
CA GLU A 34 -32.83 44.33 -1.02
C GLU A 34 -32.40 45.11 0.22
N ARG A 35 -32.34 46.46 0.05
CA ARG A 35 -32.04 47.39 1.16
C ARG A 35 -33.30 48.17 1.55
N SER A 36 -33.44 48.38 2.87
CA SER A 36 -34.44 49.30 3.38
C SER A 36 -34.17 50.76 2.97
N LEU A 37 -35.13 51.63 3.18
CA LEU A 37 -34.97 53.09 3.00
C LEU A 37 -33.77 53.65 3.83
N GLY A 38 -33.43 53.02 4.94
CA GLY A 38 -32.29 53.36 5.79
C GLY A 38 -30.98 52.67 5.39
N GLY A 39 -30.93 51.96 4.25
CA GLY A 39 -29.71 51.31 3.72
C GLY A 39 -29.39 49.94 4.31
N TYR A 40 -30.21 49.40 5.24
CA TYR A 40 -30.00 48.11 5.86
C TYR A 40 -30.38 46.95 4.93
N ARG A 41 -29.54 45.88 4.89
CA ARG A 41 -29.85 44.67 4.15
C ARG A 41 -31.03 43.94 4.75
N LEU A 42 -32.03 43.58 3.92
CA LEU A 42 -33.24 42.87 4.32
C LEU A 42 -33.31 41.51 3.63
N TYR A 43 -33.34 40.46 4.43
CA TYR A 43 -33.36 39.05 4.00
C TYR A 43 -34.78 38.50 4.10
N GLY A 44 -35.25 37.89 3.02
CA GLY A 44 -36.56 37.27 2.93
C GLY A 44 -36.48 35.75 2.78
N PRO A 45 -37.65 35.11 2.48
CA PRO A 45 -37.73 33.68 2.26
C PRO A 45 -36.80 33.16 1.17
N ALA A 46 -36.55 33.94 0.11
CA ALA A 46 -35.69 33.53 -0.99
C ALA A 46 -34.21 33.32 -0.53
N GLU A 47 -33.70 34.28 0.26
CA GLU A 47 -32.34 34.20 0.80
C GLU A 47 -32.22 33.05 1.82
N LEU A 48 -33.28 32.81 2.63
CA LEU A 48 -33.31 31.68 3.55
C LEU A 48 -33.31 30.33 2.83
N THR A 49 -34.12 30.15 1.79
CA THR A 49 -34.15 28.94 0.97
C THR A 49 -32.82 28.72 0.31
N ARG A 50 -32.21 29.75 -0.24
CA ARG A 50 -30.87 29.63 -0.86
C ARG A 50 -29.81 29.26 0.16
N MET A 51 -29.85 29.85 1.36
CA MET A 51 -28.95 29.49 2.47
C MET A 51 -29.17 28.05 2.94
N GLN A 52 -30.41 27.58 2.99
CA GLN A 52 -30.72 26.19 3.32
C GLN A 52 -30.06 25.21 2.32
N VAL A 53 -30.18 25.46 1.03
CA VAL A 53 -29.51 24.64 -0.01
C VAL A 53 -28.00 24.65 0.15
N ILE A 54 -27.40 25.83 0.38
CA ILE A 54 -25.95 25.93 0.62
C ILE A 54 -25.55 25.06 1.81
N LYS A 55 -26.28 25.12 2.92
CA LYS A 55 -25.98 24.33 4.12
C LYS A 55 -26.10 22.84 3.85
N HIS A 56 -27.15 22.40 3.15
CA HIS A 56 -27.30 20.97 2.79
C HIS A 56 -26.14 20.47 1.92
N LEU A 57 -25.75 21.23 0.90
CA LEU A 57 -24.60 20.84 0.06
C LEU A 57 -23.29 20.80 0.87
N LYS A 58 -23.11 21.74 1.80
CA LYS A 58 -21.96 21.75 2.71
C LYS A 58 -21.93 20.53 3.64
N THR A 59 -23.07 20.08 4.16
CA THR A 59 -23.13 18.86 5.00
C THR A 59 -22.82 17.58 4.22
N LEU A 60 -22.98 17.60 2.90
CA LEU A 60 -22.60 16.50 2.00
C LEU A 60 -21.10 16.54 1.61
N GLY A 61 -20.34 17.54 2.12
CA GLY A 61 -18.90 17.64 1.86
C GLY A 61 -18.52 18.51 0.65
N PHE A 62 -19.49 19.10 -0.07
CA PHE A 62 -19.17 19.98 -1.18
C PHE A 62 -18.42 21.23 -0.71
N ASP A 63 -17.33 21.59 -1.40
CA ASP A 63 -16.68 22.88 -1.21
C ASP A 63 -17.51 24.05 -1.77
N LEU A 64 -17.10 25.26 -1.51
CA LEU A 64 -17.86 26.44 -1.95
C LEU A 64 -17.85 26.63 -3.47
N LYS A 65 -16.79 26.20 -4.15
CA LYS A 65 -16.67 26.27 -5.61
C LYS A 65 -17.68 25.35 -6.26
N ARG A 66 -17.70 24.07 -5.82
CA ARG A 66 -18.63 23.07 -6.31
C ARG A 66 -20.08 23.42 -5.97
N THR A 67 -20.33 23.92 -4.74
CA THR A 67 -21.64 24.43 -4.33
C THR A 67 -22.14 25.54 -5.25
N LYS A 68 -21.26 26.49 -5.64
CA LYS A 68 -21.60 27.57 -6.55
C LYS A 68 -21.91 27.07 -7.96
N GLU A 69 -21.12 26.13 -8.47
CA GLU A 69 -21.36 25.48 -9.76
C GLU A 69 -22.74 24.82 -9.80
N ILE A 70 -23.06 24.00 -8.79
CA ILE A 70 -24.37 23.31 -8.66
C ILE A 70 -25.54 24.30 -8.61
N MET A 71 -25.37 25.43 -7.89
CA MET A 71 -26.43 26.43 -7.70
C MET A 71 -26.51 27.48 -8.83
N GLY A 72 -25.48 27.62 -9.62
CA GLY A 72 -25.35 28.66 -10.67
C GLY A 72 -25.68 28.17 -12.07
N ASP A 73 -25.67 26.86 -12.29
CA ASP A 73 -25.67 26.31 -13.64
C ASP A 73 -27.06 25.81 -14.08
N THR A 74 -27.83 26.71 -14.69
CA THR A 74 -29.01 26.34 -15.46
C THR A 74 -28.66 25.77 -16.85
N ASN A 75 -27.38 25.79 -17.24
CA ASN A 75 -26.92 25.42 -18.59
C ASN A 75 -25.89 24.28 -18.65
N ASN A 76 -25.41 23.75 -17.52
CA ASN A 76 -24.44 22.66 -17.57
C ASN A 76 -25.14 21.32 -17.29
N HIS A 77 -25.07 20.42 -18.25
CA HIS A 77 -25.88 19.22 -18.42
C HIS A 77 -25.69 18.10 -17.38
N LYS A 78 -24.99 18.34 -16.29
CA LYS A 78 -24.97 17.39 -15.17
C LYS A 78 -26.08 17.77 -14.17
N THR A 79 -27.09 16.96 -14.08
CA THR A 79 -28.15 17.12 -13.08
C THR A 79 -27.55 16.98 -11.66
N LEU A 80 -28.15 17.63 -10.67
CA LEU A 80 -27.77 17.45 -9.24
C LEU A 80 -27.67 15.96 -8.87
N ARG A 81 -28.52 15.13 -9.48
CA ARG A 81 -28.51 13.67 -9.32
C ARG A 81 -27.17 13.06 -9.76
N GLU A 82 -26.66 13.42 -10.92
CA GLU A 82 -25.37 12.89 -11.43
C GLU A 82 -24.19 13.32 -10.58
N VAL A 83 -24.22 14.55 -10.08
CA VAL A 83 -23.20 15.07 -9.14
C VAL A 83 -23.23 14.30 -7.83
N LEU A 84 -24.42 14.03 -7.29
CA LEU A 84 -24.58 13.24 -6.06
C LEU A 84 -24.19 11.79 -6.25
N GLN A 85 -24.48 11.19 -7.41
CA GLN A 85 -24.04 9.83 -7.74
C GLN A 85 -22.51 9.74 -7.86
N SER A 86 -21.87 10.72 -8.49
CA SER A 86 -20.39 10.77 -8.55
C SER A 86 -19.78 10.87 -7.15
N LEU A 87 -20.28 11.76 -6.31
CA LEU A 87 -19.81 11.90 -4.92
C LEU A 87 -20.02 10.62 -4.13
N GLN A 88 -21.19 9.98 -4.27
CA GLN A 88 -21.46 8.71 -3.61
C GLN A 88 -20.46 7.62 -4.04
N ALA A 89 -20.15 7.53 -5.33
CA ALA A 89 -19.16 6.58 -5.84
C ALA A 89 -17.76 6.84 -5.27
N GLU A 90 -17.33 8.10 -5.22
CA GLU A 90 -16.05 8.50 -4.62
C GLU A 90 -15.98 8.10 -3.13
N LEU A 91 -17.02 8.42 -2.35
CA LEU A 91 -17.10 8.07 -0.93
C LEU A 91 -17.14 6.55 -0.67
N LEU A 92 -17.75 5.77 -1.58
CA LEU A 92 -17.75 4.31 -1.46
C LEU A 92 -16.36 3.72 -1.70
N ILE A 93 -15.57 4.30 -2.61
CA ILE A 93 -14.17 3.91 -2.83
C ILE A 93 -13.34 4.25 -1.58
N GLU A 94 -13.49 5.45 -1.06
CA GLU A 94 -12.79 5.92 0.13
C GLU A 94 -13.16 5.08 1.37
N LYS A 95 -14.45 4.78 1.56
CA LYS A 95 -14.92 3.87 2.61
C LYS A 95 -14.26 2.50 2.53
N ARG A 96 -14.18 1.90 1.33
CA ARG A 96 -13.50 0.60 1.14
C ARG A 96 -12.03 0.67 1.54
N SER A 97 -11.34 1.73 1.15
CA SER A 97 -9.93 1.94 1.55
C SER A 97 -9.77 2.04 3.07
N PHE A 98 -10.70 2.71 3.77
CA PHE A 98 -10.68 2.76 5.23
C PHE A 98 -10.98 1.40 5.87
N GLU A 99 -11.94 0.64 5.34
CA GLU A 99 -12.26 -0.71 5.80
C GLU A 99 -11.04 -1.65 5.67
N GLU A 100 -10.33 -1.60 4.54
CA GLU A 100 -9.10 -2.35 4.33
C GLU A 100 -7.97 -1.95 5.30
N ARG A 101 -7.86 -0.64 5.62
CA ARG A 101 -6.89 -0.15 6.61
C ARG A 101 -7.25 -0.59 8.02
N ILE A 102 -8.53 -0.55 8.39
CA ILE A 102 -9.00 -1.02 9.69
C ILE A 102 -8.75 -2.51 9.84
N ALA A 103 -9.10 -3.33 8.83
CA ALA A 103 -8.83 -4.76 8.84
C ALA A 103 -7.35 -5.09 9.06
N ARG A 104 -6.44 -4.35 8.40
CA ARG A 104 -4.99 -4.50 8.63
C ARG A 104 -4.59 -4.14 10.06
N ILE A 105 -5.16 -3.07 10.63
CA ILE A 105 -4.90 -2.69 12.02
C ILE A 105 -5.43 -3.74 12.99
N GLU A 106 -6.60 -4.31 12.73
CA GLU A 106 -7.19 -5.37 13.58
C GLU A 106 -6.32 -6.63 13.58
N VAL A 107 -5.76 -7.02 12.43
CA VAL A 107 -4.78 -8.12 12.35
C VAL A 107 -3.56 -7.81 13.22
N LEU A 108 -2.98 -6.62 13.10
CA LEU A 108 -1.82 -6.20 13.90
C LEU A 108 -2.11 -6.14 15.40
N LEU A 109 -3.33 -5.77 15.80
CA LEU A 109 -3.74 -5.72 17.20
C LEU A 109 -4.09 -7.12 17.77
N GLY A 110 -4.44 -8.09 16.92
CA GLY A 110 -4.74 -9.47 17.30
C GLY A 110 -3.49 -10.33 17.52
N GLU A 111 -2.38 -9.98 16.90
CA GLU A 111 -1.06 -10.53 17.19
C GLU A 111 -0.55 -9.79 18.44
N ASP A 112 -0.11 -10.52 19.49
CA ASP A 112 0.35 -9.93 20.76
C ASP A 112 1.18 -8.66 20.53
N ALA A 113 0.62 -7.51 20.83
CA ALA A 113 1.14 -6.16 20.50
C ALA A 113 2.45 -5.79 21.23
N ALA A 114 3.09 -6.74 21.90
CA ALA A 114 4.42 -6.58 22.48
C ALA A 114 5.53 -6.43 21.43
N PHE A 115 5.27 -6.84 20.19
CA PHE A 115 6.17 -6.67 19.06
C PHE A 115 5.37 -6.27 17.82
N LEU A 116 5.37 -4.98 17.48
CA LEU A 116 5.35 -4.59 16.08
C LEU A 116 6.66 -5.13 15.48
N SER A 117 6.73 -6.46 15.30
CA SER A 117 7.80 -7.05 14.53
C SER A 117 7.62 -6.60 13.09
N GLU A 118 8.73 -6.36 12.42
CA GLU A 118 8.75 -6.10 10.96
C GLU A 118 7.97 -7.18 10.18
N ASP A 119 7.61 -8.28 10.84
CA ASP A 119 6.86 -9.45 10.34
C ASP A 119 5.36 -9.21 10.12
N SER A 120 4.79 -8.15 10.70
CA SER A 120 3.35 -7.85 10.63
C SER A 120 2.91 -7.11 9.37
N PHE A 121 3.86 -6.70 8.52
CA PHE A 121 3.54 -6.01 7.26
C PHE A 121 3.37 -7.01 6.11
N ALA A 122 2.33 -6.80 5.32
CA ALA A 122 2.09 -7.60 4.12
C ALA A 122 3.28 -7.50 3.16
N THR A 123 3.81 -8.64 2.76
CA THR A 123 4.88 -8.75 1.76
C THR A 123 4.27 -9.29 0.45
N PRO A 124 3.89 -8.41 -0.49
CA PRO A 124 3.22 -8.81 -1.73
C PRO A 124 3.98 -9.86 -2.53
N SER A 125 5.31 -9.75 -2.61
CA SER A 125 6.14 -10.72 -3.31
C SER A 125 6.14 -12.09 -2.64
N PHE A 126 6.17 -12.13 -1.31
CA PHE A 126 6.09 -13.40 -0.56
C PHE A 126 4.71 -14.05 -0.70
N GLN A 127 3.64 -13.26 -0.60
CA GLN A 127 2.27 -13.74 -0.81
C GLN A 127 2.09 -14.30 -2.21
N MET A 128 2.55 -13.58 -3.23
CA MET A 128 2.50 -14.05 -4.62
C MET A 128 3.21 -15.40 -4.79
N MET A 129 4.40 -15.58 -4.21
CA MET A 129 5.13 -16.85 -4.29
C MET A 129 4.37 -17.98 -3.61
N THR A 130 3.84 -17.77 -2.41
CA THR A 130 3.08 -18.79 -1.67
C THR A 130 1.77 -19.16 -2.36
N ASP A 131 1.08 -18.18 -2.96
CA ASP A 131 -0.13 -18.42 -3.76
C ASP A 131 0.16 -19.29 -5.01
N ILE A 132 1.28 -19.03 -5.70
CA ILE A 132 1.69 -19.81 -6.87
C ILE A 132 2.09 -21.24 -6.47
N LEU A 133 2.90 -21.39 -5.45
CA LEU A 133 3.34 -22.71 -4.94
C LEU A 133 2.16 -23.55 -4.41
N GLY A 134 1.15 -22.87 -3.85
CA GLY A 134 -0.03 -23.49 -3.26
C GLY A 134 0.18 -23.91 -1.80
N PRO A 135 -0.95 -24.18 -1.09
CA PRO A 135 -0.93 -24.37 0.36
C PRO A 135 -0.10 -25.58 0.79
N GLU A 136 -0.16 -26.69 0.05
CA GLU A 136 0.57 -27.91 0.41
C GLU A 136 2.08 -27.71 0.40
N GLN A 137 2.63 -27.07 -0.64
CA GLN A 137 4.07 -26.84 -0.76
C GLN A 137 4.55 -25.77 0.21
N THR A 138 3.74 -24.73 0.41
CA THR A 138 4.02 -23.66 1.37
C THR A 138 4.07 -24.20 2.80
N GLU A 139 3.11 -25.04 3.19
CA GLU A 139 3.08 -25.65 4.51
C GLU A 139 4.26 -26.60 4.75
N LYS A 140 4.63 -27.41 3.76
CA LYS A 140 5.83 -28.26 3.82
C LYS A 140 7.09 -27.44 4.07
N TYR A 141 7.24 -26.31 3.37
CA TYR A 141 8.38 -25.42 3.56
C TYR A 141 8.40 -24.78 4.93
N ALA A 142 7.28 -24.21 5.38
CA ALA A 142 7.16 -23.58 6.69
C ALA A 142 7.43 -24.56 7.84
N GLN A 143 7.00 -25.82 7.72
CA GLN A 143 7.25 -26.88 8.72
C GLN A 143 8.70 -27.39 8.69
N ALA A 144 9.31 -27.52 7.51
CA ALA A 144 10.67 -28.02 7.37
C ALA A 144 11.74 -27.01 7.81
N CYS A 145 11.51 -25.74 7.59
CA CYS A 145 12.48 -24.66 7.81
C CYS A 145 11.81 -23.37 8.32
N PRO A 146 11.21 -23.34 9.52
CA PRO A 146 10.47 -22.18 10.00
C PRO A 146 11.33 -20.92 10.07
N GLU A 147 12.58 -21.03 10.54
CA GLU A 147 13.49 -19.89 10.63
C GLU A 147 13.84 -19.31 9.24
N LEU A 148 14.08 -20.17 8.25
CA LEU A 148 14.37 -19.69 6.88
C LEU A 148 13.13 -19.13 6.20
N PHE A 149 11.96 -19.68 6.49
CA PHE A 149 10.68 -19.17 6.00
C PHE A 149 10.45 -17.73 6.49
N ASP A 150 10.71 -17.46 7.78
CA ASP A 150 10.62 -16.12 8.35
C ASP A 150 11.71 -15.19 7.82
N GLN A 151 12.94 -15.67 7.68
CA GLN A 151 14.02 -14.89 7.07
C GLN A 151 13.70 -14.48 5.63
N GLN A 152 13.15 -15.39 4.82
CA GLN A 152 12.73 -15.08 3.45
C GLN A 152 11.62 -14.02 3.42
N ARG A 153 10.63 -14.13 4.30
CA ARG A 153 9.57 -13.13 4.42
C ARG A 153 10.14 -11.73 4.69
N LYS A 154 11.10 -11.63 5.63
CA LYS A 154 11.80 -10.37 5.95
C LYS A 154 12.62 -9.84 4.79
N VAL A 155 13.33 -10.69 4.08
CA VAL A 155 14.10 -10.29 2.88
C VAL A 155 13.17 -9.78 1.78
N PHE A 156 12.01 -10.40 1.59
CA PHE A 156 11.02 -9.93 0.61
C PHE A 156 10.34 -8.62 1.03
N SER A 157 10.13 -8.38 2.34
CA SER A 157 9.70 -7.08 2.84
C SER A 157 10.70 -5.97 2.43
N ILE A 158 12.00 -6.21 2.61
CA ILE A 158 13.04 -5.27 2.15
C ILE A 158 12.93 -4.99 0.64
N LEU A 159 12.63 -6.02 -0.17
CA LEU A 159 12.44 -5.84 -1.60
C LEU A 159 11.18 -5.04 -1.96
N ASP A 160 10.08 -5.29 -1.26
CA ASP A 160 8.78 -4.70 -1.56
C ASP A 160 8.66 -3.26 -1.04
N ASP A 161 9.33 -2.90 0.07
CA ASP A 161 9.21 -1.60 0.72
C ASP A 161 9.98 -0.48 0.01
N PHE A 162 10.91 -0.82 -0.87
CA PHE A 162 11.78 0.16 -1.54
C PHE A 162 11.86 -0.05 -3.05
N GLN A 163 12.07 1.04 -3.79
CA GLN A 163 12.29 1.02 -5.25
C GLN A 163 13.76 0.76 -5.60
N TRP A 164 14.21 -0.48 -5.47
CA TRP A 164 15.62 -0.86 -5.73
C TRP A 164 16.05 -0.78 -7.19
N GLY A 165 15.10 -0.86 -8.13
CA GLY A 165 15.40 -0.83 -9.56
C GLY A 165 14.28 -1.37 -10.42
N GLU A 166 14.58 -2.40 -11.21
CA GLU A 166 13.61 -3.08 -12.06
C GLU A 166 12.66 -3.95 -11.22
N ASP A 167 11.54 -4.34 -11.81
CA ASP A 167 10.53 -5.16 -11.14
C ASP A 167 11.09 -6.56 -10.85
N HIS A 168 11.39 -6.83 -9.59
CA HIS A 168 11.84 -8.14 -9.11
C HIS A 168 10.69 -9.18 -9.05
N GLN A 169 9.45 -8.74 -9.10
CA GLN A 169 8.28 -9.62 -8.95
C GLN A 169 8.16 -10.61 -10.11
N GLU A 170 8.54 -10.21 -11.34
CA GLU A 170 8.52 -11.11 -12.50
C GLU A 170 9.50 -12.28 -12.30
N THR A 171 10.72 -12.01 -11.88
CA THR A 171 11.72 -13.05 -11.60
C THR A 171 11.29 -13.99 -10.47
N LEU A 172 10.69 -13.45 -9.39
CA LEU A 172 10.18 -14.25 -8.30
C LEU A 172 8.98 -15.10 -8.71
N ARG A 173 8.12 -14.59 -9.57
CA ARG A 173 7.00 -15.33 -10.16
C ARG A 173 7.50 -16.52 -10.98
N ASP A 174 8.40 -16.26 -11.92
CA ASP A 174 9.00 -17.30 -12.78
C ASP A 174 9.63 -18.41 -11.94
N LEU A 175 10.31 -18.05 -10.86
CA LEU A 175 10.92 -18.99 -9.92
C LEU A 175 9.88 -19.84 -9.19
N ALA A 176 8.79 -19.22 -8.72
CA ALA A 176 7.71 -19.93 -8.05
C ALA A 176 6.98 -20.88 -9.02
N GLU A 177 6.73 -20.46 -10.26
CA GLU A 177 6.14 -21.30 -11.30
C GLU A 177 7.05 -22.46 -11.67
N PHE A 178 8.34 -22.23 -11.76
CA PHE A 178 9.33 -23.31 -11.96
C PHE A 178 9.22 -24.36 -10.88
N PHE A 179 9.27 -24.01 -9.61
CA PHE A 179 9.19 -24.96 -8.49
C PHE A 179 7.82 -25.63 -8.39
N LYS A 180 6.74 -24.95 -8.74
CA LYS A 180 5.42 -25.57 -8.85
C LYS A 180 5.37 -26.67 -9.90
N ALA A 181 6.02 -26.46 -11.04
CA ALA A 181 6.12 -27.43 -12.13
C ALA A 181 7.10 -28.58 -11.82
N HIS A 182 8.03 -28.38 -10.89
CA HIS A 182 9.10 -29.32 -10.55
C HIS A 182 9.10 -29.66 -9.04
N PRO A 183 8.09 -30.38 -8.53
CA PRO A 183 7.93 -30.62 -7.09
C PRO A 183 9.04 -31.49 -6.47
N GLN A 184 9.73 -32.31 -7.22
CA GLN A 184 10.87 -33.09 -6.74
C GLN A 184 12.09 -32.20 -6.50
N GLU A 185 12.37 -31.30 -7.43
CA GLU A 185 13.44 -30.31 -7.34
C GLU A 185 13.14 -29.30 -6.22
N TYR A 186 11.86 -28.96 -6.04
CA TYR A 186 11.44 -28.12 -4.91
C TYR A 186 11.73 -28.81 -3.57
N GLN A 187 11.42 -30.09 -3.43
CA GLN A 187 11.75 -30.83 -2.21
C GLN A 187 13.26 -30.85 -1.93
N ILE A 188 14.08 -31.06 -2.95
CA ILE A 188 15.54 -31.02 -2.80
C ILE A 188 16.00 -29.60 -2.38
N SER A 189 15.38 -28.55 -2.93
CA SER A 189 15.69 -27.18 -2.52
C SER A 189 15.31 -26.89 -1.06
N ILE A 190 14.22 -27.48 -0.56
CA ILE A 190 13.84 -27.41 0.86
C ILE A 190 14.90 -28.11 1.73
N ASP A 191 15.42 -29.26 1.32
CA ASP A 191 16.47 -30.00 2.06
C ASP A 191 17.75 -29.15 2.16
N TYR A 192 18.15 -28.46 1.09
CA TYR A 192 19.22 -27.46 1.13
C TYR A 192 18.87 -26.28 2.04
N GLY A 193 17.62 -25.84 2.04
CA GLY A 193 17.11 -24.80 2.92
C GLY A 193 17.25 -25.16 4.41
N VAL A 194 16.95 -26.40 4.80
CA VAL A 194 17.16 -26.89 6.18
C VAL A 194 18.62 -26.80 6.59
N ARG A 195 19.55 -27.16 5.71
CA ARG A 195 20.99 -27.02 5.98
C ARG A 195 21.39 -25.54 6.05
N LEU A 196 20.88 -24.72 5.15
CA LEU A 196 21.12 -23.27 5.15
C LEU A 196 20.64 -22.59 6.44
N ALA A 197 19.48 -22.99 6.97
CA ALA A 197 18.98 -22.50 8.26
C ALA A 197 19.97 -22.84 9.40
N ARG A 198 20.52 -24.04 9.41
CA ARG A 198 21.52 -24.47 10.42
C ARG A 198 22.81 -23.66 10.38
N LEU A 199 23.20 -23.12 9.23
CA LEU A 199 24.37 -22.24 9.14
C LEU A 199 24.25 -21.00 10.04
N ALA A 200 23.03 -20.60 10.43
CA ALA A 200 22.83 -19.47 11.34
C ALA A 200 23.52 -19.67 12.72
N GLN A 201 23.77 -20.90 13.10
CA GLN A 201 24.41 -21.27 14.37
C GLN A 201 25.91 -21.58 14.21
N LEU A 202 26.47 -21.51 13.01
CA LEU A 202 27.85 -21.83 12.71
C LEU A 202 28.68 -20.57 12.43
N PRO A 203 29.99 -20.60 12.68
CA PRO A 203 30.88 -19.54 12.27
C PRO A 203 30.99 -19.50 10.72
N GLU A 204 31.35 -18.33 10.16
CA GLU A 204 31.41 -18.12 8.72
C GLU A 204 32.51 -18.92 8.01
N ASP A 205 33.50 -19.39 8.75
CA ASP A 205 34.64 -20.21 8.26
C ASP A 205 34.40 -21.73 8.47
N ASP A 206 33.23 -22.12 8.94
CA ASP A 206 32.88 -23.54 9.08
C ASP A 206 32.91 -24.25 7.72
N PRO A 207 33.53 -25.44 7.61
CA PRO A 207 33.58 -26.21 6.36
C PRO A 207 32.25 -26.50 5.70
N GLU A 208 31.16 -26.59 6.49
CA GLU A 208 29.80 -26.82 5.99
C GLU A 208 29.33 -25.66 5.09
N VAL A 209 29.76 -24.42 5.35
CA VAL A 209 29.40 -23.26 4.54
C VAL A 209 29.84 -23.44 3.10
N GLU A 210 31.09 -23.84 2.89
CA GLU A 210 31.63 -24.08 1.55
C GLU A 210 31.05 -25.35 0.92
N ALA A 211 30.92 -26.43 1.69
CA ALA A 211 30.38 -27.71 1.23
C ALA A 211 28.95 -27.50 0.68
N LEU A 212 28.08 -26.85 1.46
CA LEU A 212 26.71 -26.56 1.07
C LEU A 212 26.66 -25.68 -0.19
N ALA A 213 27.48 -24.65 -0.28
CA ALA A 213 27.51 -23.77 -1.45
C ALA A 213 27.92 -24.53 -2.73
N ARG A 214 28.87 -25.44 -2.63
CA ARG A 214 29.32 -26.28 -3.74
C ARG A 214 28.26 -27.28 -4.19
N GLU A 215 27.61 -27.93 -3.26
CA GLU A 215 26.53 -28.88 -3.54
C GLU A 215 25.31 -28.19 -4.14
N SER A 216 24.90 -27.04 -3.58
CA SER A 216 23.81 -26.22 -4.12
C SER A 216 24.11 -25.74 -5.54
N ALA A 217 25.34 -25.28 -5.82
CA ALA A 217 25.76 -24.92 -7.16
C ALA A 217 25.72 -26.09 -8.15
N ALA A 218 26.15 -27.27 -7.72
CA ALA A 218 26.10 -28.48 -8.53
C ALA A 218 24.65 -28.90 -8.85
N PHE A 219 23.74 -28.76 -7.89
CA PHE A 219 22.31 -28.98 -8.09
C PHE A 219 21.72 -28.00 -9.11
N ILE A 220 21.96 -26.69 -8.94
CA ILE A 220 21.44 -25.65 -9.84
C ILE A 220 21.97 -25.83 -11.28
N LYS A 221 23.24 -26.15 -11.44
CA LYS A 221 23.88 -26.37 -12.76
C LYS A 221 23.29 -27.54 -13.54
N ARG A 222 22.65 -28.50 -12.88
CA ARG A 222 21.93 -29.60 -13.55
C ARG A 222 20.61 -29.18 -14.19
N MET A 223 20.10 -27.97 -13.85
CA MET A 223 18.83 -27.43 -14.33
C MET A 223 19.05 -26.12 -15.08
N PRO A 224 19.18 -26.18 -16.42
CA PRO A 224 19.47 -24.99 -17.22
C PRO A 224 18.45 -23.84 -17.01
N GLN A 225 17.17 -24.17 -16.87
CA GLN A 225 16.10 -23.17 -16.63
C GLN A 225 16.28 -22.49 -15.27
N LEU A 226 16.57 -23.24 -14.21
CA LEU A 226 16.80 -22.66 -12.88
C LEU A 226 18.06 -21.80 -12.88
N MET A 227 19.11 -22.26 -13.58
CA MET A 227 20.34 -21.47 -13.74
C MET A 227 20.09 -20.15 -14.47
N GLU A 228 19.27 -20.16 -15.53
CA GLU A 228 18.88 -18.96 -16.26
C GLU A 228 18.10 -17.99 -15.37
N LEU A 229 17.09 -18.48 -14.61
CA LEU A 229 16.30 -17.67 -13.69
C LEU A 229 17.17 -17.01 -12.61
N LEU A 230 18.07 -17.77 -12.02
CA LEU A 230 18.98 -17.26 -10.98
C LEU A 230 20.11 -16.36 -11.53
N SER A 231 20.43 -16.46 -12.82
CA SER A 231 21.38 -15.56 -13.48
C SER A 231 20.77 -14.22 -13.90
N LYS A 232 19.43 -14.13 -14.00
CA LYS A 232 18.74 -12.85 -14.16
C LYS A 232 19.09 -11.98 -12.95
N GLN A 233 19.63 -10.79 -13.20
CA GLN A 233 19.96 -9.86 -12.12
C GLN A 233 18.70 -9.58 -11.28
N THR A 234 18.86 -9.45 -9.99
CA THR A 234 17.77 -9.17 -9.02
C THR A 234 17.06 -7.84 -9.24
N GLY A 235 17.31 -7.15 -10.35
CA GLY A 235 16.74 -5.83 -10.63
C GLY A 235 17.29 -4.69 -9.77
N ILE A 236 18.19 -4.98 -8.82
CA ILE A 236 18.76 -3.98 -7.91
C ILE A 236 19.84 -3.19 -8.66
N LYS A 237 19.70 -1.87 -8.69
CA LYS A 237 20.68 -0.98 -9.32
C LYS A 237 22.02 -1.05 -8.57
N LYS A 238 23.14 -1.20 -9.30
CA LYS A 238 24.49 -1.29 -8.72
C LYS A 238 24.80 -0.29 -7.59
N PRO A 239 24.41 1.00 -7.65
CA PRO A 239 24.67 1.93 -6.56
C PRO A 239 23.93 1.60 -5.25
N LEU A 240 22.84 0.82 -5.32
CA LEU A 240 21.97 0.48 -4.18
C LEU A 240 22.28 -0.92 -3.61
N GLU A 241 23.06 -1.72 -4.33
CA GLU A 241 23.35 -3.11 -3.98
C GLU A 241 24.04 -3.24 -2.61
N SER A 242 24.97 -2.34 -2.30
CA SER A 242 25.63 -2.31 -0.99
C SER A 242 24.67 -2.01 0.17
N LEU A 243 23.69 -1.12 -0.05
CA LEU A 243 22.67 -0.81 0.95
C LEU A 243 21.72 -1.99 1.16
N TYR A 244 21.24 -2.58 0.08
CA TYR A 244 20.40 -3.78 0.12
C TYR A 244 21.11 -4.92 0.86
N ASN A 245 22.35 -5.24 0.47
CA ASN A 245 23.14 -6.29 1.11
C ASN A 245 23.35 -5.99 2.61
N GLY A 246 23.54 -4.72 3.00
CA GLY A 246 23.64 -4.30 4.38
C GLY A 246 22.34 -4.55 5.18
N MET A 247 21.18 -4.29 4.58
CA MET A 247 19.89 -4.59 5.21
C MET A 247 19.65 -6.09 5.34
N VAL A 248 19.93 -6.86 4.28
CA VAL A 248 19.80 -8.33 4.31
C VAL A 248 20.73 -8.96 5.33
N ALA A 249 21.96 -8.43 5.52
CA ALA A 249 22.90 -8.90 6.54
C ALA A 249 22.42 -8.72 7.97
N ASN A 250 21.41 -7.87 8.22
CA ASN A 250 20.74 -7.78 9.53
C ASN A 250 19.68 -8.89 9.74
N VAL A 251 19.23 -9.54 8.66
CA VAL A 251 18.22 -10.60 8.69
C VAL A 251 18.83 -11.99 8.72
N ILE A 252 19.93 -12.20 7.99
CA ILE A 252 20.61 -13.49 7.84
C ILE A 252 21.97 -13.48 8.51
N SER A 253 22.45 -14.66 8.91
CA SER A 253 23.74 -14.78 9.63
C SER A 253 24.96 -14.55 8.72
N PRO A 254 26.14 -14.21 9.28
CA PRO A 254 27.38 -14.10 8.51
C PRO A 254 27.71 -15.36 7.69
N ALA A 255 27.48 -16.56 8.25
CA ALA A 255 27.68 -17.82 7.55
C ALA A 255 26.74 -17.99 6.34
N GLN A 256 25.47 -17.58 6.46
CA GLN A 256 24.52 -17.57 5.35
C GLN A 256 24.91 -16.54 4.27
N VAL A 257 25.38 -15.36 4.66
CA VAL A 257 25.92 -14.36 3.72
C VAL A 257 27.09 -14.94 2.95
N LYS A 258 28.04 -15.57 3.66
CA LYS A 258 29.22 -16.21 3.05
C LYS A 258 28.83 -17.33 2.09
N HIS A 259 27.87 -18.17 2.49
CA HIS A 259 27.31 -19.20 1.61
C HIS A 259 26.79 -18.61 0.30
N GLY A 260 25.99 -17.53 0.37
CA GLY A 260 25.45 -16.85 -0.82
C GLY A 260 26.54 -16.30 -1.75
N GLN A 261 27.62 -15.73 -1.20
CA GLN A 261 28.78 -15.26 -1.96
C GLN A 261 29.48 -16.42 -2.66
N LEU A 262 29.78 -17.52 -1.96
CA LEU A 262 30.41 -18.70 -2.53
C LEU A 262 29.51 -19.35 -3.60
N LEU A 263 28.21 -19.42 -3.38
CA LEU A 263 27.25 -19.92 -4.35
C LEU A 263 27.30 -19.12 -5.66
N LYS A 264 27.28 -17.78 -5.58
CA LYS A 264 27.44 -16.90 -6.77
C LYS A 264 28.77 -17.18 -7.51
N GLN A 265 29.86 -17.31 -6.77
CA GLN A 265 31.16 -17.65 -7.37
C GLN A 265 31.16 -19.00 -8.08
N TYR A 266 30.60 -20.04 -7.42
CA TYR A 266 30.51 -21.37 -8.03
C TYR A 266 29.58 -21.43 -9.23
N LEU A 267 28.52 -20.61 -9.26
CA LEU A 267 27.65 -20.49 -10.42
C LEU A 267 28.27 -19.63 -11.54
N ALA A 268 29.36 -18.91 -11.29
CA ALA A 268 29.97 -17.93 -12.18
C ALA A 268 28.97 -16.82 -12.60
N ILE A 269 28.08 -16.42 -11.68
CA ILE A 269 27.19 -15.27 -11.88
C ILE A 269 28.02 -14.01 -11.63
N PRO A 270 28.02 -13.04 -12.55
CA PRO A 270 28.75 -11.76 -12.36
C PRO A 270 28.23 -11.03 -11.12
N GLU A 271 29.14 -10.39 -10.38
CA GLU A 271 28.83 -9.51 -9.25
C GLU A 271 28.14 -8.22 -9.72
#